data_d4649364d75583dd5f0e71b4faf8bbb5
#
_entry.id   d4649364d75583dd5f0e71b4faf8bbb5
#
_cell.length_a   1.000
_cell.length_b   1.000
_cell.length_c   1.000
_cell.angle_alpha   90.00
_cell.angle_beta   90.00
_cell.angle_gamma   90.00
#
_symmetry.space_group_name_H-M   'P 1'
#
loop_
_entity.id
_entity.type
_entity.pdbx_description
1 polymer ?
#
loop_
_entity_poly.entity_id
_entity_poly.type
_entity_poly.pdbx_seq_one_letter_code
_entity_poly.pdbx_strand_id
1 'polypeptide(L)'
;MKTYYMFGDSLMRGVMPDEAWNYHSSDAIGFEKMQAQYNMKFVNYAMPTFTSERVKMWLTQTMSRQPVPDVAFLECGGNDCDYDWKSIGEGKCDYEHRHRIAPQDFKKNYEDMIHLLQEKGAAVTAVIAPPIAIEVYLSHLLESGVGKDIMSEYVNSVQQMRD
;
A
#
# COMPACT_ATOMS: atom_id res chain seq x y z
N MET A 1 -5.02 16.91 -22.48
CA MET A 1 -4.28 15.75 -21.92
C MET A 1 -4.75 15.59 -20.49
N LYS A 2 -5.33 14.42 -20.13
CA LYS A 2 -5.73 14.14 -18.74
C LYS A 2 -4.52 13.71 -17.91
N THR A 3 -4.46 14.19 -16.67
CA THR A 3 -3.38 13.90 -15.73
C THR A 3 -3.87 12.96 -14.63
N TYR A 4 -3.12 11.89 -14.41
CA TYR A 4 -3.41 10.85 -13.45
C TYR A 4 -2.28 10.78 -12.41
N TYR A 5 -2.62 10.94 -11.13
CA TYR A 5 -1.66 10.73 -10.04
C TYR A 5 -1.93 9.41 -9.35
N MET A 6 -0.86 8.75 -8.92
CA MET A 6 -0.91 7.47 -8.25
C MET A 6 -0.22 7.62 -6.90
N PHE A 7 -0.98 7.36 -5.84
CA PHE A 7 -0.50 7.39 -4.46
C PHE A 7 -0.70 6.01 -3.86
N GLY A 8 0.30 5.50 -3.19
CA GLY A 8 0.24 4.17 -2.59
C GLY A 8 1.59 3.69 -2.09
N ASP A 9 1.67 2.39 -1.95
CA ASP A 9 2.86 1.72 -1.46
C ASP A 9 3.65 0.99 -2.57
N SER A 10 4.29 -0.11 -2.22
CA SER A 10 5.12 -0.90 -3.13
C SER A 10 4.33 -1.52 -4.29
N LEU A 11 3.07 -1.90 -4.07
CA LEU A 11 2.23 -2.49 -5.13
C LEU A 11 1.95 -1.45 -6.21
N MET A 12 1.49 -0.27 -5.82
CA MET A 12 1.24 0.84 -6.74
C MET A 12 2.55 1.34 -7.39
N ARG A 13 3.68 1.21 -6.70
CA ARG A 13 5.00 1.52 -7.25
C ARG A 13 5.44 0.52 -8.32
N GLY A 14 4.86 -0.68 -8.35
CA GLY A 14 5.25 -1.77 -9.22
C GLY A 14 6.49 -2.52 -8.71
N VAL A 15 6.66 -2.60 -7.40
CA VAL A 15 7.72 -3.41 -6.78
C VAL A 15 7.31 -4.87 -6.83
N MET A 16 8.17 -5.70 -7.37
CA MET A 16 7.96 -7.14 -7.49
C MET A 16 9.18 -7.89 -6.95
N PRO A 17 8.98 -9.05 -6.29
CA PRO A 17 10.09 -9.94 -5.95
C PRO A 17 10.56 -10.71 -7.19
N ASP A 18 11.84 -11.01 -7.26
CA ASP A 18 12.39 -12.02 -8.15
C ASP A 18 12.31 -13.43 -7.51
N GLU A 19 12.80 -14.44 -8.20
CA GLU A 19 12.82 -15.82 -7.71
C GLU A 19 13.66 -16.02 -6.42
N ALA A 20 14.58 -15.11 -6.14
CA ALA A 20 15.41 -15.11 -4.94
C ALA A 20 14.90 -14.16 -3.84
N TRP A 21 13.65 -13.67 -3.98
CA TRP A 21 13.01 -12.71 -3.06
C TRP A 21 13.71 -11.35 -2.95
N ASN A 22 14.51 -10.96 -3.95
CA ASN A 22 14.99 -9.59 -4.02
C ASN A 22 13.92 -8.71 -4.65
N TYR A 23 13.62 -7.59 -4.03
CA TYR A 23 12.59 -6.66 -4.49
C TYR A 23 13.20 -5.61 -5.43
N HIS A 24 12.57 -5.43 -6.58
CA HIS A 24 12.94 -4.39 -7.54
C HIS A 24 11.69 -3.74 -8.13
N SER A 25 11.80 -2.46 -8.49
CA SER A 25 10.74 -1.78 -9.22
C SER A 25 10.72 -2.24 -10.67
N SER A 26 9.55 -2.63 -11.16
CA SER A 26 9.37 -2.96 -12.57
C SER A 26 9.10 -1.69 -13.37
N ASP A 27 9.91 -1.41 -14.37
CA ASP A 27 9.65 -0.35 -15.36
C ASP A 27 8.57 -0.78 -16.38
N ALA A 28 8.12 -2.04 -16.30
CA ALA A 28 7.17 -2.63 -17.25
C ALA A 28 5.69 -2.32 -16.95
N ILE A 29 5.38 -1.30 -16.13
CA ILE A 29 4.01 -0.92 -15.78
C ILE A 29 3.21 -0.43 -17.03
N GLY A 30 3.90 -0.21 -18.14
CA GLY A 30 3.25 0.11 -19.42
C GLY A 30 2.68 1.54 -19.52
N PHE A 31 2.93 2.40 -18.55
CA PHE A 31 2.43 3.78 -18.55
C PHE A 31 2.89 4.57 -19.76
N GLU A 32 4.13 4.40 -20.21
CA GLU A 32 4.64 5.09 -21.40
C GLU A 32 3.84 4.74 -22.65
N LYS A 33 3.47 3.47 -22.82
CA LYS A 33 2.64 3.01 -23.93
C LYS A 33 1.23 3.62 -23.86
N MET A 34 0.62 3.65 -22.67
CA MET A 34 -0.68 4.24 -22.46
C MET A 34 -0.65 5.76 -22.69
N GLN A 35 0.39 6.45 -22.21
CA GLN A 35 0.58 7.87 -22.44
C GLN A 35 0.66 8.19 -23.92
N ALA A 36 1.46 7.43 -24.67
CA ALA A 36 1.62 7.62 -26.11
C ALA A 36 0.30 7.35 -26.88
N GLN A 37 -0.48 6.34 -26.47
CA GLN A 37 -1.67 5.90 -27.17
C GLN A 37 -2.90 6.75 -26.87
N TYR A 38 -3.07 7.24 -25.63
CA TYR A 38 -4.33 7.82 -25.16
C TYR A 38 -4.26 9.29 -24.74
N ASN A 39 -3.19 10.00 -25.06
CA ASN A 39 -3.00 11.40 -24.66
C ASN A 39 -3.21 11.63 -23.15
N MET A 40 -2.65 10.76 -22.33
CA MET A 40 -2.70 10.77 -20.88
C MET A 40 -1.31 11.10 -20.30
N LYS A 41 -1.27 11.63 -19.07
CA LYS A 41 -0.06 11.79 -18.30
C LYS A 41 -0.19 11.06 -16.95
N PHE A 42 0.63 10.07 -16.71
CA PHE A 42 0.73 9.40 -15.42
C PHE A 42 1.90 9.92 -14.62
N VAL A 43 1.67 10.19 -13.32
CA VAL A 43 2.72 10.55 -12.37
C VAL A 43 2.58 9.63 -11.15
N ASN A 44 3.57 8.79 -10.95
CA ASN A 44 3.57 7.82 -9.86
C ASN A 44 4.30 8.37 -8.64
N TYR A 45 3.54 8.74 -7.60
CA TYR A 45 4.02 9.20 -6.29
C TYR A 45 4.05 8.08 -5.24
N ALA A 46 3.74 6.85 -5.61
CA ALA A 46 3.77 5.71 -4.69
C ALA A 46 5.20 5.44 -4.19
N MET A 47 5.30 5.07 -2.92
CA MET A 47 6.57 4.83 -2.25
C MET A 47 6.56 3.49 -1.52
N PRO A 48 7.56 2.64 -1.75
CA PRO A 48 7.66 1.36 -1.05
C PRO A 48 7.63 1.52 0.47
N THR A 49 7.06 0.54 1.16
CA THR A 49 6.95 0.49 2.63
C THR A 49 6.07 1.55 3.31
N PHE A 50 5.37 2.37 2.53
CA PHE A 50 4.49 3.38 3.12
C PHE A 50 3.22 2.73 3.70
N THR A 51 2.90 3.12 4.94
CA THR A 51 1.59 2.90 5.55
C THR A 51 0.61 4.00 5.10
N SER A 52 -0.68 3.83 5.36
CA SER A 52 -1.70 4.84 5.05
C SER A 52 -1.38 6.22 5.64
N GLU A 53 -0.82 6.27 6.84
CA GLU A 53 -0.39 7.51 7.47
C GLU A 53 0.71 8.22 6.64
N ARG A 54 1.70 7.47 6.18
CA ARG A 54 2.78 8.00 5.34
C ARG A 54 2.29 8.41 3.96
N VAL A 55 1.40 7.62 3.37
CA VAL A 55 0.76 7.96 2.08
C VAL A 55 -0.03 9.26 2.24
N LYS A 56 -0.83 9.42 3.30
CA LYS A 56 -1.59 10.64 3.59
C LYS A 56 -0.69 11.86 3.74
N MET A 57 0.37 11.74 4.50
CA MET A 57 1.34 12.84 4.68
C MET A 57 1.98 13.23 3.34
N TRP A 58 2.43 12.27 2.56
CA TRP A 58 3.06 12.48 1.27
C TRP A 58 2.11 13.05 0.22
N LEU A 59 0.86 12.55 0.17
CA LEU A 59 -0.20 13.07 -0.66
C LEU A 59 -0.50 14.54 -0.31
N THR A 60 -0.68 14.86 0.95
CA THR A 60 -0.94 16.22 1.42
C THR A 60 0.17 17.17 0.99
N GLN A 61 1.42 16.77 1.16
CA GLN A 61 2.58 17.56 0.73
C GLN A 61 2.63 17.71 -0.79
N THR A 62 2.36 16.66 -1.53
CA THR A 62 2.33 16.68 -3.00
C THR A 62 1.23 17.62 -3.50
N MET A 63 0.03 17.51 -2.96
CA MET A 63 -1.13 18.33 -3.35
C MET A 63 -1.02 19.81 -2.92
N SER A 64 -0.06 20.15 -2.08
CA SER A 64 0.27 21.56 -1.76
C SER A 64 1.24 22.19 -2.76
N ARG A 65 1.95 21.38 -3.55
CA ARG A 65 3.04 21.83 -4.45
C ARG A 65 2.79 21.56 -5.91
N GLN A 66 1.94 20.60 -6.21
CA GLN A 66 1.67 20.15 -7.58
C GLN A 66 0.26 20.57 -8.04
N PRO A 67 0.03 20.73 -9.33
CA PRO A 67 -1.32 20.92 -9.87
C PRO A 67 -2.24 19.77 -9.47
N VAL A 68 -3.53 20.07 -9.37
CA VAL A 68 -4.56 19.03 -9.10
C VAL A 68 -4.66 18.10 -10.31
N PRO A 69 -4.61 16.77 -10.14
CA PRO A 69 -4.81 15.84 -11.24
C PRO A 69 -6.30 15.76 -11.61
N ASP A 70 -6.59 15.30 -12.83
CA ASP A 70 -7.96 14.96 -13.21
C ASP A 70 -8.46 13.74 -12.43
N VAL A 71 -7.57 12.76 -12.21
CA VAL A 71 -7.87 11.53 -11.47
C VAL A 71 -6.71 11.19 -10.55
N ALA A 72 -7.03 10.79 -9.32
CA ALA A 72 -6.06 10.21 -8.38
C ALA A 72 -6.42 8.75 -8.08
N PHE A 73 -5.44 7.85 -8.21
CA PHE A 73 -5.52 6.47 -7.75
C PHE A 73 -4.93 6.38 -6.34
N LEU A 74 -5.65 5.73 -5.43
CA LEU A 74 -5.20 5.45 -4.07
C LEU A 74 -5.14 3.95 -3.85
N GLU A 75 -3.99 3.45 -3.43
CA GLU A 75 -3.78 2.07 -3.03
C GLU A 75 -2.81 2.05 -1.84
N CYS A 76 -3.23 1.52 -0.72
CA CYS A 76 -2.38 1.23 0.44
C CYS A 76 -3.14 0.33 1.42
N GLY A 77 -2.45 -0.21 2.39
CA GLY A 77 -3.04 -1.04 3.44
C GLY A 77 -2.23 -2.29 3.73
N GLY A 78 -1.49 -2.80 2.75
CA GLY A 78 -0.63 -3.97 2.96
C GLY A 78 0.36 -3.76 4.10
N ASN A 79 1.02 -2.61 4.13
CA ASN A 79 1.96 -2.28 5.21
C ASN A 79 1.27 -1.90 6.53
N ASP A 80 0.01 -1.47 6.50
CA ASP A 80 -0.78 -1.14 7.69
C ASP A 80 -1.15 -2.38 8.48
N CYS A 81 -1.64 -3.41 7.78
CA CYS A 81 -1.99 -4.67 8.39
C CYS A 81 -0.78 -5.59 8.67
N ASP A 82 0.39 -5.25 8.17
CA ASP A 82 1.60 -6.03 8.42
C ASP A 82 2.03 -5.96 9.91
N TYR A 83 2.67 -7.02 10.37
CA TYR A 83 3.19 -7.10 11.74
C TYR A 83 4.67 -6.77 11.79
N ASP A 84 5.18 -6.46 12.95
CA ASP A 84 6.63 -6.43 13.20
C ASP A 84 7.17 -7.85 13.41
N TRP A 85 7.27 -8.58 12.30
CA TRP A 85 7.68 -9.98 12.29
C TRP A 85 9.04 -10.21 12.96
N LYS A 86 9.94 -9.24 12.86
CA LYS A 86 11.25 -9.33 13.50
C LYS A 86 11.11 -9.34 15.02
N SER A 87 10.36 -8.40 15.58
CA SER A 87 10.13 -8.34 17.03
C SER A 87 9.36 -9.56 17.52
N ILE A 88 8.41 -10.06 16.74
CA ILE A 88 7.67 -11.29 17.05
C ILE A 88 8.60 -12.51 17.08
N GLY A 89 9.44 -12.68 16.05
CA GLY A 89 10.40 -13.79 15.98
C GLY A 89 11.45 -13.75 17.09
N GLU A 90 11.81 -12.56 17.58
CA GLU A 90 12.72 -12.36 18.71
C GLU A 90 12.02 -12.48 20.09
N GLY A 91 10.71 -12.74 20.13
CA GLY A 91 9.92 -12.82 21.37
C GLY A 91 9.76 -11.48 22.10
N LYS A 92 9.95 -10.36 21.42
CA LYS A 92 9.92 -9.01 21.98
C LYS A 92 8.60 -8.26 21.73
N CYS A 93 7.69 -8.86 20.98
CA CYS A 93 6.43 -8.22 20.61
C CYS A 93 5.42 -8.31 21.74
N ASP A 94 4.91 -7.17 22.17
CA ASP A 94 3.71 -7.11 23.01
C ASP A 94 2.49 -7.32 22.08
N TYR A 95 1.68 -8.32 22.39
CA TYR A 95 0.58 -8.78 21.53
C TYR A 95 -0.51 -7.72 21.26
N GLU A 96 -0.50 -6.62 22.01
CA GLU A 96 -1.47 -5.52 21.84
C GLU A 96 -1.18 -4.60 20.62
N HIS A 97 0.01 -4.71 19.99
CA HIS A 97 0.43 -3.82 18.90
C HIS A 97 0.86 -4.58 17.64
N ARG A 98 0.00 -5.49 17.16
CA ARG A 98 0.33 -6.38 16.04
C ARG A 98 0.29 -5.71 14.68
N HIS A 99 -0.66 -4.81 14.47
CA HIS A 99 -0.74 -4.03 13.23
C HIS A 99 0.11 -2.77 13.35
N ARG A 100 0.79 -2.39 12.28
CA ARG A 100 1.55 -1.14 12.24
C ARG A 100 0.63 0.08 12.35
N ILE A 101 -0.58 -0.01 11.79
CA ILE A 101 -1.63 1.00 11.90
C ILE A 101 -2.91 0.29 12.33
N ALA A 102 -3.58 0.80 13.35
CA ALA A 102 -4.84 0.24 13.81
C ALA A 102 -5.93 0.38 12.72
N PRO A 103 -6.86 -0.59 12.59
CA PRO A 103 -7.88 -0.57 11.54
C PRO A 103 -8.71 0.71 11.47
N GLN A 104 -9.08 1.28 12.63
CA GLN A 104 -9.81 2.54 12.70
C GLN A 104 -8.99 3.72 12.19
N ASP A 105 -7.68 3.74 12.44
CA ASP A 105 -6.77 4.79 11.96
C ASP A 105 -6.50 4.65 10.47
N PHE A 106 -6.36 3.41 9.97
CA PHE A 106 -6.30 3.12 8.54
C PHE A 106 -7.52 3.68 7.81
N LYS A 107 -8.73 3.33 8.28
CA LYS A 107 -9.98 3.81 7.71
C LYS A 107 -10.02 5.35 7.68
N LYS A 108 -9.72 5.96 8.82
CA LYS A 108 -9.68 7.43 8.92
C LYS A 108 -8.67 8.06 7.96
N ASN A 109 -7.47 7.51 7.87
CA ASN A 109 -6.45 8.02 6.94
C ASN A 109 -6.93 7.94 5.49
N TYR A 110 -7.59 6.85 5.13
CA TYR A 110 -8.09 6.63 3.77
C TYR A 110 -9.22 7.63 3.43
N GLU A 111 -10.18 7.81 4.34
CA GLU A 111 -11.25 8.79 4.22
C GLU A 111 -10.69 10.22 4.09
N ASP A 112 -9.74 10.60 4.93
CA ASP A 112 -9.09 11.93 4.90
C ASP A 112 -8.40 12.18 3.53
N MET A 113 -7.74 11.17 2.95
CA MET A 113 -7.12 11.28 1.63
C MET A 113 -8.14 11.46 0.51
N ILE A 114 -9.24 10.70 0.54
CA ILE A 114 -10.32 10.83 -0.45
C ILE A 114 -10.94 12.23 -0.37
N HIS A 115 -11.29 12.69 0.83
CA HIS A 115 -11.87 14.01 1.02
C HIS A 115 -10.94 15.13 0.54
N LEU A 116 -9.66 15.08 0.90
CA LEU A 116 -8.68 16.08 0.47
C LEU A 116 -8.59 16.18 -1.06
N LEU A 117 -8.58 15.06 -1.76
CA LEU A 117 -8.49 15.01 -3.21
C LEU A 117 -9.79 15.53 -3.86
N GLN A 118 -10.95 15.12 -3.34
CA GLN A 118 -12.26 15.56 -3.83
C GLN A 118 -12.49 17.05 -3.60
N GLU A 119 -12.13 17.59 -2.44
CA GLU A 119 -12.20 19.03 -2.14
C GLU A 119 -11.34 19.87 -3.08
N LYS A 120 -10.23 19.31 -3.56
CA LYS A 120 -9.40 19.96 -4.58
C LYS A 120 -9.92 19.81 -6.01
N GLY A 121 -10.94 18.98 -6.21
CA GLY A 121 -11.59 18.76 -7.51
C GLY A 121 -11.06 17.57 -8.31
N ALA A 122 -10.23 16.71 -7.73
CA ALA A 122 -9.80 15.47 -8.36
C ALA A 122 -10.88 14.39 -8.27
N ALA A 123 -11.07 13.62 -9.34
CA ALA A 123 -11.78 12.35 -9.25
C ALA A 123 -10.90 11.33 -8.54
N VAL A 124 -11.47 10.51 -7.63
CA VAL A 124 -10.71 9.54 -6.86
C VAL A 124 -11.13 8.13 -7.23
N THR A 125 -10.16 7.27 -7.46
CA THR A 125 -10.35 5.83 -7.66
C THR A 125 -9.57 5.09 -6.56
N ALA A 126 -10.29 4.45 -5.65
CA ALA A 126 -9.70 3.52 -4.70
C ALA A 126 -9.36 2.21 -5.41
N VAL A 127 -8.14 1.74 -5.21
CA VAL A 127 -7.65 0.47 -5.76
C VAL A 127 -7.55 -0.52 -4.61
N ILE A 128 -8.28 -1.61 -4.72
CA ILE A 128 -8.22 -2.69 -3.74
C ILE A 128 -7.00 -3.55 -4.07
N ALA A 129 -6.12 -3.71 -3.09
CA ALA A 129 -4.96 -4.59 -3.21
C ALA A 129 -5.40 -6.04 -3.52
N PRO A 130 -4.68 -6.77 -4.38
CA PRO A 130 -4.98 -8.17 -4.64
C PRO A 130 -4.81 -9.00 -3.35
N PRO A 131 -5.47 -10.16 -3.26
CA PRO A 131 -5.25 -11.08 -2.14
C PRO A 131 -3.77 -11.49 -2.08
N ILE A 132 -3.22 -11.50 -0.87
CA ILE A 132 -1.87 -12.02 -0.63
C ILE A 132 -1.89 -13.52 -0.92
N ALA A 133 -0.85 -14.04 -1.58
CA ALA A 133 -0.59 -15.47 -1.68
C ALA A 133 -0.14 -15.99 -0.30
N ILE A 134 -1.12 -16.20 0.59
CA ILE A 134 -0.91 -16.36 2.01
C ILE A 134 0.02 -17.52 2.34
N GLU A 135 -0.12 -18.64 1.63
CA GLU A 135 0.70 -19.84 1.85
C GLU A 135 2.19 -19.58 1.56
N VAL A 136 2.46 -18.84 0.49
CA VAL A 136 3.81 -18.47 0.09
C VAL A 136 4.42 -17.48 1.09
N TYR A 137 3.64 -16.49 1.49
CA TYR A 137 4.05 -15.48 2.47
C TYR A 137 4.32 -16.11 3.85
N LEU A 138 3.44 -16.99 4.32
CA LEU A 138 3.60 -17.69 5.59
C LEU A 138 4.80 -18.64 5.58
N SER A 139 5.08 -19.33 4.47
CA SER A 139 6.27 -20.18 4.36
C SER A 139 7.56 -19.37 4.55
N HIS A 140 7.64 -18.20 3.96
CA HIS A 140 8.76 -17.28 4.13
C HIS A 140 8.91 -16.79 5.59
N LEU A 141 7.80 -16.52 6.27
CA LEU A 141 7.82 -16.12 7.69
C LEU A 141 8.23 -17.26 8.64
N LEU A 142 7.85 -18.51 8.32
CA LEU A 142 8.31 -19.70 9.09
C LEU A 142 9.83 -19.83 9.10
N GLU A 143 10.48 -19.55 7.98
CA GLU A 143 11.93 -19.54 7.87
C GLU A 143 12.57 -18.48 8.78
N SER A 144 11.83 -17.43 9.11
CA SER A 144 12.22 -16.35 10.01
C SER A 144 11.96 -16.66 11.51
N GLY A 145 11.45 -17.87 11.83
CA GLY A 145 11.21 -18.30 13.22
C GLY A 145 9.87 -17.87 13.81
N VAL A 146 8.93 -17.37 13.02
CA VAL A 146 7.59 -16.98 13.48
C VAL A 146 6.72 -18.23 13.71
N GLY A 147 6.03 -18.32 14.85
CA GLY A 147 5.16 -19.47 15.20
C GLY A 147 3.89 -19.56 14.35
N LYS A 148 3.40 -20.79 14.12
CA LYS A 148 2.21 -21.05 13.30
C LYS A 148 0.91 -20.45 13.86
N ASP A 149 0.78 -20.38 15.16
CA ASP A 149 -0.35 -19.81 15.91
C ASP A 149 -0.50 -18.30 15.63
N ILE A 150 0.61 -17.57 15.65
CA ILE A 150 0.67 -16.15 15.34
C ILE A 150 0.28 -15.90 13.87
N MET A 151 0.70 -16.80 12.98
CA MET A 151 0.34 -16.72 11.57
C MET A 151 -1.15 -16.92 11.33
N SER A 152 -1.78 -17.88 11.99
CA SER A 152 -3.23 -18.11 11.87
C SER A 152 -4.02 -16.90 12.34
N GLU A 153 -3.55 -16.25 13.40
CA GLU A 153 -4.16 -15.03 13.91
C GLU A 153 -4.00 -13.85 12.96
N TYR A 154 -2.84 -13.70 12.34
CA TYR A 154 -2.59 -12.70 11.31
C TYR A 154 -3.54 -12.85 10.12
N VAL A 155 -3.71 -14.07 9.58
CA VAL A 155 -4.63 -14.35 8.47
C VAL A 155 -6.05 -13.90 8.79
N ASN A 156 -6.52 -14.24 9.98
CA ASN A 156 -7.87 -13.85 10.42
C ASN A 156 -8.02 -12.33 10.55
N SER A 157 -7.01 -11.64 11.07
CA SER A 157 -7.04 -10.19 11.24
C SER A 157 -6.99 -9.44 9.91
N VAL A 158 -6.19 -9.90 8.95
CA VAL A 158 -6.14 -9.34 7.59
C VAL A 158 -7.48 -9.49 6.87
N GLN A 159 -8.16 -10.62 7.05
CA GLN A 159 -9.49 -10.82 6.49
C GLN A 159 -10.51 -9.83 7.07
N GLN A 160 -10.49 -9.62 8.39
CA GLN A 160 -11.37 -8.64 9.04
C GLN A 160 -11.13 -7.18 8.59
N MET A 161 -9.91 -6.83 8.19
CA MET A 161 -9.61 -5.50 7.66
C MET A 161 -10.07 -5.31 6.21
N ARG A 162 -10.32 -6.39 5.49
CA ARG A 162 -10.78 -6.35 4.09
C ARG A 162 -12.30 -6.26 3.98
N ASP A 163 -13.01 -6.78 4.96
CA ASP A 163 -14.48 -6.77 5.05
C ASP A 163 -14.99 -5.42 5.58
#